data_98734f0fb4e6259fc3dd7024aaf00075
#
_entry.id   98734f0fb4e6259fc3dd7024aaf00075
#
_cell.length_a   1.000
_cell.length_b   1.000
_cell.length_c   1.000
_cell.angle_alpha   90.00
_cell.angle_beta   90.00
_cell.angle_gamma   90.00
#
_symmetry.space_group_name_H-M   'P 1'
#
loop_
_entity.id
_entity.type
_entity.pdbx_description
1 polymer ?
#
loop_
_entity_poly.entity_id
_entity_poly.type
_entity_poly.pdbx_seq_one_letter_code
_entity_poly.pdbx_strand_id
1 'polypeptide(L)'
;MDLRSIMMGVSFSIIWSSAFTSARILVTAASPLMVLSLRFLISGLLGIALAYMLGQKIQLNRGEWTVVVIIGICQNALYLAFNFIAMQWIEAGLAAIIASLLPLIVAVVCWLFLGEKTGFTGILGLVAGFGGVLVIMLDKLSGSSASLGMALCLIGLAGLAAATLYVGRMMSSNKNVLMIVGLQMIVGCIILFPFSLIFENWDIEWSTSFILAFLYTTLVPGLLGTLIWFYLVRRVGPVRAATFHFLNPFFGVLVAALILSEPLSVRDGIGVTIIMAGILLVQMSRRQIANSD
;
A
#
# COMPACT_ATOMS: atom_id res chain seq x y z
N MET A 1 3.74 21.75 -5.46
CA MET A 1 4.69 20.77 -4.88
C MET A 1 6.05 21.07 -5.47
N ASP A 2 7.09 20.98 -4.66
CA ASP A 2 8.48 21.14 -5.11
C ASP A 2 9.00 19.86 -5.79
N LEU A 3 10.04 19.99 -6.61
CA LEU A 3 10.62 18.89 -7.39
C LEU A 3 11.00 17.69 -6.52
N ARG A 4 11.55 17.94 -5.32
CA ARG A 4 11.95 16.90 -4.38
C ARG A 4 10.75 16.05 -3.93
N SER A 5 9.61 16.66 -3.64
CA SER A 5 8.38 15.94 -3.29
C SER A 5 7.84 15.11 -4.44
N ILE A 6 7.94 15.63 -5.67
CA ILE A 6 7.55 14.89 -6.88
C ILE A 6 8.45 13.66 -7.07
N MET A 7 9.77 13.84 -6.99
CA MET A 7 10.72 12.73 -7.10
C MET A 7 10.48 11.66 -6.03
N MET A 8 10.29 12.05 -4.76
CA MET A 8 9.95 11.11 -3.68
C MET A 8 8.66 10.35 -3.97
N GLY A 9 7.62 11.03 -4.44
CA GLY A 9 6.34 10.42 -4.74
C GLY A 9 6.40 9.44 -5.91
N VAL A 10 7.09 9.79 -6.99
CA VAL A 10 7.29 8.90 -8.14
C VAL A 10 8.14 7.69 -7.76
N SER A 11 9.26 7.90 -7.05
CA SER A 11 10.11 6.79 -6.56
C SER A 11 9.32 5.87 -5.63
N PHE A 12 8.52 6.43 -4.72
CA PHE A 12 7.61 5.66 -3.88
C PHE A 12 6.65 4.82 -4.72
N SER A 13 5.99 5.40 -5.73
CA SER A 13 5.02 4.70 -6.57
C SER A 13 5.64 3.54 -7.33
N ILE A 14 6.84 3.70 -7.89
CA ILE A 14 7.57 2.62 -8.57
C ILE A 14 7.90 1.50 -7.59
N ILE A 15 8.50 1.84 -6.45
CA ILE A 15 8.89 0.87 -5.41
C ILE A 15 7.65 0.14 -4.86
N TRP A 16 6.58 0.88 -4.57
CA TRP A 16 5.36 0.33 -4.01
C TRP A 16 4.65 -0.61 -5.00
N SER A 17 4.57 -0.20 -6.27
CA SER A 17 3.93 -1.00 -7.32
C SER A 17 4.69 -2.29 -7.61
N SER A 18 6.02 -2.24 -7.66
CA SER A 18 6.85 -3.43 -7.87
C SER A 18 6.78 -4.43 -6.69
N ALA A 19 6.33 -3.98 -5.51
CA ALA A 19 6.10 -4.85 -4.37
C ALA A 19 5.04 -5.92 -4.63
N PHE A 20 4.02 -5.64 -5.45
CA PHE A 20 3.00 -6.63 -5.82
C PHE A 20 3.59 -7.77 -6.63
N THR A 21 4.43 -7.45 -7.60
CA THR A 21 5.16 -8.45 -8.42
C THR A 21 6.06 -9.33 -7.56
N SER A 22 6.86 -8.73 -6.69
CA SER A 22 7.74 -9.50 -5.79
C SER A 22 6.94 -10.31 -4.76
N ALA A 23 5.83 -9.79 -4.25
CA ALA A 23 4.93 -10.52 -3.37
C ALA A 23 4.30 -11.74 -4.06
N ARG A 24 3.88 -11.60 -5.33
CA ARG A 24 3.34 -12.73 -6.11
C ARG A 24 4.37 -13.86 -6.24
N ILE A 25 5.63 -13.55 -6.51
CA ILE A 25 6.72 -14.54 -6.53
C ILE A 25 6.84 -15.25 -5.18
N LEU A 26 6.73 -14.53 -4.08
CA LEU A 26 6.86 -15.10 -2.74
C LEU A 26 5.71 -16.05 -2.39
N VAL A 27 4.45 -15.65 -2.65
CA VAL A 27 3.29 -16.45 -2.26
C VAL A 27 3.04 -17.67 -3.16
N THR A 28 3.73 -17.77 -4.30
CA THR A 28 3.74 -18.98 -5.12
C THR A 28 4.72 -20.03 -4.60
N ALA A 29 5.70 -19.65 -3.79
CA ALA A 29 6.77 -20.50 -3.28
C ALA A 29 6.70 -20.75 -1.77
N ALA A 30 5.89 -20.00 -1.04
CA ALA A 30 5.77 -20.12 0.41
C ALA A 30 4.46 -19.52 0.94
N SER A 31 4.09 -19.90 2.15
CA SER A 31 2.87 -19.43 2.79
C SER A 31 2.91 -17.93 3.08
N PRO A 32 1.82 -17.17 2.77
CA PRO A 32 1.81 -15.72 2.80
C PRO A 32 2.07 -15.09 4.17
N LEU A 33 1.46 -15.59 5.25
CA LEU A 33 1.63 -15.01 6.59
C LEU A 33 3.00 -15.33 7.17
N MET A 34 3.54 -16.51 6.88
CA MET A 34 4.89 -16.90 7.27
C MET A 34 5.92 -15.97 6.63
N VAL A 35 5.85 -15.79 5.31
CA VAL A 35 6.74 -14.89 4.56
C VAL A 35 6.66 -13.47 5.09
N LEU A 36 5.44 -12.96 5.33
CA LEU A 36 5.24 -11.62 5.88
C LEU A 36 5.80 -11.49 7.30
N SER A 37 5.60 -12.47 8.15
CA SER A 37 6.11 -12.45 9.53
C SER A 37 7.64 -12.39 9.55
N LEU A 38 8.32 -13.22 8.75
CA LEU A 38 9.77 -13.19 8.59
C LEU A 38 10.26 -11.87 8.00
N ARG A 39 9.59 -11.38 6.95
CA ARG A 39 9.90 -10.10 6.35
C ARG A 39 9.78 -8.95 7.35
N PHE A 40 8.71 -8.90 8.13
CA PHE A 40 8.49 -7.86 9.13
C PHE A 40 9.50 -7.94 10.28
N LEU A 41 9.85 -9.15 10.70
CA LEU A 41 10.89 -9.34 11.72
C LEU A 41 12.22 -8.76 11.24
N ILE A 42 12.66 -9.17 10.05
CA ILE A 42 13.97 -8.73 9.49
C ILE A 42 13.96 -7.22 9.22
N SER A 43 12.94 -6.70 8.49
CA SER A 43 12.85 -5.26 8.21
C SER A 43 12.71 -4.43 9.48
N GLY A 44 11.97 -4.92 10.46
CA GLY A 44 11.78 -4.25 11.74
C GLY A 44 13.08 -4.16 12.55
N LEU A 45 13.78 -5.28 12.70
CA LEU A 45 15.07 -5.30 13.40
C LEU A 45 16.12 -4.44 12.69
N LEU A 46 16.22 -4.53 11.35
CA LEU A 46 17.13 -3.69 10.57
C LEU A 46 16.77 -2.21 10.69
N GLY A 47 15.48 -1.87 10.61
CA GLY A 47 15.00 -0.50 10.77
C GLY A 47 15.33 0.08 12.13
N ILE A 48 15.14 -0.69 13.21
CA ILE A 48 15.49 -0.31 14.59
C ILE A 48 17.01 -0.16 14.74
N ALA A 49 17.80 -1.12 14.24
CA ALA A 49 19.25 -1.06 14.31
C ALA A 49 19.81 0.17 13.59
N LEU A 50 19.36 0.44 12.37
CA LEU A 50 19.74 1.63 11.60
C LEU A 50 19.28 2.92 12.31
N ALA A 51 18.10 2.93 12.92
CA ALA A 51 17.62 4.08 13.68
C ALA A 51 18.55 4.39 14.86
N TYR A 52 18.99 3.37 15.61
CA TYR A 52 19.95 3.55 16.69
C TYR A 52 21.32 4.06 16.18
N MET A 53 21.82 3.51 15.07
CA MET A 53 23.06 3.98 14.46
C MET A 53 22.99 5.45 14.02
N LEU A 54 21.81 5.93 13.66
CA LEU A 54 21.53 7.33 13.31
C LEU A 54 21.17 8.21 14.52
N GLY A 55 21.36 7.70 15.75
CA GLY A 55 21.11 8.44 16.99
C GLY A 55 19.64 8.61 17.39
N GLN A 56 18.71 7.90 16.70
CA GLN A 56 17.32 7.87 17.10
C GLN A 56 17.14 6.96 18.34
N LYS A 57 16.14 7.27 19.17
CA LYS A 57 15.90 6.53 20.42
C LYS A 57 14.45 6.00 20.48
N ILE A 58 14.22 4.91 21.23
CA ILE A 58 12.86 4.38 21.53
C ILE A 58 12.10 5.30 22.53
N GLN A 59 12.45 6.56 22.63
CA GLN A 59 11.72 7.52 23.48
C GLN A 59 10.56 8.10 22.66
N LEU A 60 9.50 7.30 22.53
CA LEU A 60 8.27 7.66 21.83
C LEU A 60 7.24 8.15 22.85
N ASN A 61 6.54 9.22 22.53
CA ASN A 61 5.38 9.66 23.31
C ASN A 61 4.15 8.76 23.04
N ARG A 62 3.08 8.95 23.82
CA ARG A 62 1.86 8.12 23.67
C ARG A 62 1.26 8.18 22.27
N GLY A 63 1.25 9.34 21.63
CA GLY A 63 0.74 9.51 20.27
C GLY A 63 1.56 8.73 19.24
N GLU A 64 2.88 8.74 19.38
CA GLU A 64 3.81 8.01 18.51
C GLU A 64 3.67 6.49 18.67
N TRP A 65 3.51 6.00 19.89
CA TRP A 65 3.20 4.59 20.13
C TRP A 65 1.86 4.19 19.52
N THR A 66 0.85 5.06 19.60
CA THR A 66 -0.44 4.80 18.96
C THR A 66 -0.29 4.73 17.44
N VAL A 67 0.54 5.59 16.82
CA VAL A 67 0.88 5.52 15.40
C VAL A 67 1.53 4.18 15.06
N VAL A 68 2.53 3.73 15.83
CA VAL A 68 3.22 2.45 15.64
C VAL A 68 2.21 1.29 15.65
N VAL A 69 1.32 1.25 16.64
CA VAL A 69 0.33 0.17 16.77
C VAL A 69 -0.71 0.22 15.65
N ILE A 70 -1.28 1.39 15.35
CA ILE A 70 -2.31 1.51 14.32
C ILE A 70 -1.76 1.15 12.94
N ILE A 71 -0.54 1.59 12.60
CA ILE A 71 0.06 1.22 11.31
C ILE A 71 0.40 -0.26 11.30
N GLY A 72 0.97 -0.79 12.39
CA GLY A 72 1.26 -2.22 12.53
C GLY A 72 0.02 -3.09 12.31
N ILE A 73 -1.13 -2.68 12.84
CA ILE A 73 -2.40 -3.39 12.64
C ILE A 73 -2.94 -3.13 11.22
N CYS A 74 -3.19 -1.87 10.88
CA CYS A 74 -3.98 -1.53 9.69
C CYS A 74 -3.20 -1.71 8.38
N GLN A 75 -1.92 -1.31 8.34
CA GLN A 75 -1.10 -1.44 7.14
C GLN A 75 -0.44 -2.81 7.04
N ASN A 76 0.14 -3.34 8.13
CA ASN A 76 0.89 -4.59 8.05
C ASN A 76 -0.02 -5.82 8.25
N ALA A 77 -0.75 -5.91 9.37
CA ALA A 77 -1.53 -7.08 9.68
C ALA A 77 -2.84 -7.19 8.86
N LEU A 78 -3.44 -6.08 8.43
CA LEU A 78 -4.64 -6.13 7.59
C LEU A 78 -4.30 -5.97 6.12
N TYR A 79 -3.79 -4.81 5.71
CA TYR A 79 -3.60 -4.52 4.29
C TYR A 79 -2.61 -5.47 3.63
N LEU A 80 -1.39 -5.62 4.17
CA LEU A 80 -0.39 -6.47 3.54
C LEU A 80 -0.74 -7.96 3.66
N ALA A 81 -1.26 -8.44 4.79
CA ALA A 81 -1.64 -9.84 4.91
C ALA A 81 -2.76 -10.22 3.93
N PHE A 82 -3.82 -9.41 3.85
CA PHE A 82 -4.91 -9.69 2.93
C PHE A 82 -4.48 -9.61 1.47
N ASN A 83 -3.58 -8.70 1.09
CA ASN A 83 -3.02 -8.66 -0.26
C ASN A 83 -2.14 -9.89 -0.56
N PHE A 84 -1.29 -10.33 0.38
CA PHE A 84 -0.47 -11.52 0.19
C PHE A 84 -1.33 -12.78 0.08
N ILE A 85 -2.35 -12.93 0.93
CA ILE A 85 -3.30 -14.05 0.83
C ILE A 85 -4.04 -13.99 -0.51
N ALA A 86 -4.56 -12.82 -0.89
CA ALA A 86 -5.29 -12.62 -2.14
C ALA A 86 -4.47 -13.00 -3.37
N MET A 87 -3.18 -12.64 -3.38
CA MET A 87 -2.28 -12.94 -4.49
C MET A 87 -1.96 -14.43 -4.69
N GLN A 88 -2.49 -15.32 -3.89
CA GLN A 88 -2.52 -16.74 -4.21
C GLN A 88 -3.52 -17.04 -5.36
N TRP A 89 -4.55 -16.21 -5.54
CA TRP A 89 -5.65 -16.41 -6.50
C TRP A 89 -5.78 -15.32 -7.56
N ILE A 90 -5.23 -14.13 -7.32
CA ILE A 90 -5.28 -13.00 -8.26
C ILE A 90 -3.89 -12.59 -8.74
N GLU A 91 -3.84 -11.97 -9.90
CA GLU A 91 -2.62 -11.44 -10.50
C GLU A 91 -2.07 -10.24 -9.72
N ALA A 92 -0.75 -10.05 -9.77
CA ALA A 92 -0.07 -8.92 -9.14
C ALA A 92 -0.54 -7.56 -9.73
N GLY A 93 -0.75 -7.51 -11.04
CA GLY A 93 -1.28 -6.33 -11.72
C GLY A 93 -2.66 -5.93 -11.21
N LEU A 94 -3.57 -6.90 -11.00
CA LEU A 94 -4.91 -6.65 -10.45
C LEU A 94 -4.84 -6.13 -9.00
N ALA A 95 -4.00 -6.73 -8.16
CA ALA A 95 -3.81 -6.27 -6.79
C ALA A 95 -3.28 -4.81 -6.74
N ALA A 96 -2.33 -4.45 -7.64
CA ALA A 96 -1.82 -3.09 -7.77
C ALA A 96 -2.91 -2.09 -8.23
N ILE A 97 -3.80 -2.51 -9.14
CA ILE A 97 -4.94 -1.71 -9.59
C ILE A 97 -5.90 -1.44 -8.42
N ILE A 98 -6.26 -2.48 -7.64
CA ILE A 98 -7.12 -2.31 -6.45
C ILE A 98 -6.45 -1.37 -5.44
N ALA A 99 -5.16 -1.52 -5.17
CA ALA A 99 -4.43 -0.65 -4.27
C ALA A 99 -4.42 0.82 -4.71
N SER A 100 -4.54 1.10 -6.00
CA SER A 100 -4.62 2.46 -6.55
C SER A 100 -5.90 3.21 -6.18
N LEU A 101 -6.93 2.51 -5.70
CA LEU A 101 -8.16 3.12 -5.19
C LEU A 101 -7.96 3.85 -3.85
N LEU A 102 -6.80 3.73 -3.20
CA LEU A 102 -6.53 4.39 -1.91
C LEU A 102 -6.95 5.87 -1.89
N PRO A 103 -6.58 6.72 -2.85
CA PRO A 103 -6.98 8.13 -2.83
C PRO A 103 -8.49 8.32 -2.96
N LEU A 104 -9.20 7.42 -3.65
CA LEU A 104 -10.66 7.47 -3.76
C LEU A 104 -11.33 7.09 -2.44
N ILE A 105 -10.86 6.02 -1.78
CA ILE A 105 -11.35 5.61 -0.46
C ILE A 105 -11.08 6.70 0.58
N VAL A 106 -9.87 7.26 0.59
CA VAL A 106 -9.53 8.40 1.46
C VAL A 106 -10.47 9.58 1.19
N ALA A 107 -10.79 9.89 -0.07
CA ALA A 107 -11.71 10.96 -0.43
C ALA A 107 -13.13 10.70 0.09
N VAL A 108 -13.63 9.47 -0.07
CA VAL A 108 -14.96 9.06 0.43
C VAL A 108 -15.02 9.16 1.96
N VAL A 109 -14.00 8.66 2.66
CA VAL A 109 -13.95 8.71 4.13
C VAL A 109 -13.90 10.15 4.63
N CYS A 110 -13.10 11.02 4.00
CA CYS A 110 -13.05 12.43 4.34
C CYS A 110 -14.40 13.12 4.12
N TRP A 111 -15.06 12.81 3.02
CA TRP A 111 -16.37 13.39 2.71
C TRP A 111 -17.47 12.93 3.67
N LEU A 112 -17.60 11.61 3.89
CA LEU A 112 -18.70 11.05 4.68
C LEU A 112 -18.51 11.19 6.20
N PHE A 113 -17.27 11.03 6.68
CA PHE A 113 -16.99 10.92 8.12
C PHE A 113 -16.24 12.12 8.71
N LEU A 114 -15.54 12.90 7.88
CA LEU A 114 -14.76 14.05 8.34
C LEU A 114 -15.38 15.39 7.93
N GLY A 115 -16.54 15.36 7.26
CA GLY A 115 -17.27 16.56 6.87
C GLY A 115 -16.58 17.41 5.80
N GLU A 116 -15.56 16.87 5.10
CA GLU A 116 -14.92 17.58 4.00
C GLU A 116 -15.91 17.75 2.84
N LYS A 117 -16.00 18.96 2.29
CA LYS A 117 -16.84 19.21 1.12
C LYS A 117 -16.27 18.53 -0.12
N THR A 118 -17.10 17.86 -0.89
CA THR A 118 -16.74 17.28 -2.18
C THR A 118 -17.58 17.94 -3.26
N GLY A 119 -16.93 18.65 -4.19
CA GLY A 119 -17.62 19.29 -5.31
C GLY A 119 -18.10 18.27 -6.34
N PHE A 120 -18.94 18.72 -7.28
CA PHE A 120 -19.49 17.87 -8.34
C PHE A 120 -18.39 17.16 -9.16
N THR A 121 -17.30 17.85 -9.49
CA THR A 121 -16.12 17.27 -10.16
C THR A 121 -15.50 16.13 -9.36
N GLY A 122 -15.48 16.24 -8.03
CA GLY A 122 -14.99 15.18 -7.15
C GLY A 122 -15.89 13.96 -7.17
N ILE A 123 -17.21 14.15 -7.15
CA ILE A 123 -18.18 13.04 -7.25
C ILE A 123 -18.05 12.32 -8.60
N LEU A 124 -17.94 13.06 -9.71
CA LEU A 124 -17.68 12.47 -11.03
C LEU A 124 -16.37 11.68 -11.05
N GLY A 125 -15.33 12.20 -10.41
CA GLY A 125 -14.05 11.51 -10.27
C GLY A 125 -14.14 10.21 -9.46
N LEU A 126 -14.93 10.20 -8.38
CA LEU A 126 -15.20 8.98 -7.59
C LEU A 126 -15.93 7.93 -8.45
N VAL A 127 -17.00 8.32 -9.13
CA VAL A 127 -17.78 7.42 -9.99
C VAL A 127 -16.91 6.85 -11.11
N ALA A 128 -16.12 7.70 -11.80
CA ALA A 128 -15.21 7.26 -12.84
C ALA A 128 -14.14 6.29 -12.30
N GLY A 129 -13.50 6.62 -11.17
CA GLY A 129 -12.46 5.78 -10.61
C GLY A 129 -12.95 4.39 -10.18
N PHE A 130 -14.08 4.31 -9.47
CA PHE A 130 -14.68 3.02 -9.13
C PHE A 130 -15.22 2.29 -10.36
N GLY A 131 -15.81 3.01 -11.33
CA GLY A 131 -16.26 2.46 -12.60
C GLY A 131 -15.12 1.82 -13.41
N GLY A 132 -13.94 2.46 -13.45
CA GLY A 132 -12.76 1.92 -14.11
C GLY A 132 -12.28 0.60 -13.49
N VAL A 133 -12.34 0.47 -12.16
CA VAL A 133 -12.04 -0.81 -11.49
C VAL A 133 -13.06 -1.87 -11.84
N LEU A 134 -14.36 -1.53 -11.86
CA LEU A 134 -15.41 -2.48 -12.26
C LEU A 134 -15.18 -3.00 -13.67
N VAL A 135 -14.80 -2.15 -14.62
CA VAL A 135 -14.47 -2.57 -16.01
C VAL A 135 -13.39 -3.65 -16.03
N ILE A 136 -12.33 -3.49 -15.21
CA ILE A 136 -11.25 -4.48 -15.12
C ILE A 136 -11.72 -5.75 -14.41
N MET A 137 -12.46 -5.59 -13.30
CA MET A 137 -12.90 -6.72 -12.49
C MET A 137 -13.90 -7.64 -13.22
N LEU A 138 -14.76 -7.09 -14.08
CA LEU A 138 -15.76 -7.87 -14.79
C LEU A 138 -15.16 -9.01 -15.63
N ASP A 139 -13.99 -8.81 -16.22
CA ASP A 139 -13.29 -9.86 -16.99
C ASP A 139 -12.60 -10.90 -16.09
N LYS A 140 -12.19 -10.48 -14.89
CA LYS A 140 -11.39 -11.28 -13.96
C LYS A 140 -12.23 -11.97 -12.88
N LEU A 141 -13.56 -11.78 -12.90
CA LEU A 141 -14.52 -12.42 -11.98
C LEU A 141 -14.77 -13.91 -12.29
N SER A 142 -13.99 -14.54 -13.14
CA SER A 142 -14.17 -15.94 -13.55
C SER A 142 -13.67 -16.90 -12.46
N GLY A 143 -14.46 -17.08 -11.41
CA GLY A 143 -14.24 -18.06 -10.34
C GLY A 143 -14.44 -17.51 -8.93
N SER A 144 -14.89 -18.35 -8.01
CA SER A 144 -15.16 -18.00 -6.61
C SER A 144 -13.90 -17.53 -5.86
N SER A 145 -12.75 -18.14 -6.16
CA SER A 145 -11.46 -17.79 -5.51
C SER A 145 -10.95 -16.40 -5.90
N ALA A 146 -11.12 -16.00 -7.18
CA ALA A 146 -10.74 -14.67 -7.63
C ALA A 146 -11.59 -13.59 -6.96
N SER A 147 -12.90 -13.83 -6.81
CA SER A 147 -13.80 -12.90 -6.10
C SER A 147 -13.41 -12.72 -4.63
N LEU A 148 -13.02 -13.81 -3.95
CA LEU A 148 -12.52 -13.75 -2.57
C LEU A 148 -11.22 -12.94 -2.49
N GLY A 149 -10.27 -13.19 -3.39
CA GLY A 149 -9.02 -12.44 -3.46
C GLY A 149 -9.23 -10.93 -3.63
N MET A 150 -10.14 -10.54 -4.54
CA MET A 150 -10.51 -9.13 -4.73
C MET A 150 -11.17 -8.52 -3.49
N ALA A 151 -12.06 -9.24 -2.83
CA ALA A 151 -12.69 -8.79 -1.59
C ALA A 151 -11.65 -8.57 -0.48
N LEU A 152 -10.70 -9.48 -0.31
CA LEU A 152 -9.61 -9.34 0.66
C LEU A 152 -8.75 -8.10 0.36
N CYS A 153 -8.40 -7.86 -0.90
CA CYS A 153 -7.67 -6.63 -1.29
C CYS A 153 -8.45 -5.36 -0.92
N LEU A 154 -9.77 -5.31 -1.16
CA LEU A 154 -10.61 -4.16 -0.84
C LEU A 154 -10.72 -3.93 0.68
N ILE A 155 -10.90 -4.99 1.47
CA ILE A 155 -10.92 -4.92 2.93
C ILE A 155 -9.56 -4.43 3.46
N GLY A 156 -8.47 -5.01 2.94
CA GLY A 156 -7.11 -4.57 3.29
C GLY A 156 -6.88 -3.10 2.95
N LEU A 157 -7.36 -2.66 1.80
CA LEU A 157 -7.24 -1.27 1.35
C LEU A 157 -7.98 -0.29 2.26
N ALA A 158 -9.13 -0.67 2.84
CA ALA A 158 -9.80 0.12 3.87
C ALA A 158 -8.92 0.28 5.12
N GLY A 159 -8.19 -0.78 5.52
CA GLY A 159 -7.19 -0.72 6.58
C GLY A 159 -6.06 0.28 6.24
N LEU A 160 -5.50 0.22 5.03
CA LEU A 160 -4.48 1.16 4.58
C LEU A 160 -4.98 2.61 4.56
N ALA A 161 -6.24 2.84 4.17
CA ALA A 161 -6.86 4.16 4.20
C ALA A 161 -6.95 4.71 5.64
N ALA A 162 -7.38 3.87 6.60
CA ALA A 162 -7.42 4.22 8.01
C ALA A 162 -6.03 4.57 8.55
N ALA A 163 -5.01 3.74 8.27
CA ALA A 163 -3.63 4.02 8.64
C ALA A 163 -3.13 5.35 8.06
N THR A 164 -3.38 5.59 6.76
CA THR A 164 -2.95 6.81 6.06
C THR A 164 -3.54 8.08 6.68
N LEU A 165 -4.84 8.07 6.98
CA LEU A 165 -5.53 9.20 7.60
C LEU A 165 -5.04 9.45 9.03
N TYR A 166 -4.78 8.38 9.79
CA TYR A 166 -4.29 8.50 11.16
C TYR A 166 -2.88 9.07 11.22
N VAL A 167 -1.96 8.54 10.41
CA VAL A 167 -0.57 9.03 10.30
C VAL A 167 -0.53 10.51 10.00
N GLY A 168 -1.35 10.96 9.07
CA GLY A 168 -1.38 12.35 8.66
C GLY A 168 -1.75 13.33 9.76
N ARG A 169 -2.52 12.89 10.76
CA ARG A 169 -2.94 13.72 11.89
C ARG A 169 -1.89 13.80 13.00
N MET A 170 -1.09 12.74 13.18
CA MET A 170 -0.24 12.57 14.36
C MET A 170 1.26 12.80 14.10
N MET A 171 1.73 12.80 12.85
CA MET A 171 3.18 12.84 12.55
C MET A 171 3.77 14.21 12.20
N SER A 172 3.23 15.31 12.71
CA SER A 172 3.67 16.66 12.29
C SER A 172 5.09 17.06 12.73
N SER A 173 5.71 16.43 13.72
CA SER A 173 6.99 16.95 14.30
C SER A 173 8.08 15.91 14.64
N ASN A 174 7.95 14.64 14.25
CA ASN A 174 8.81 13.60 14.80
C ASN A 174 10.18 13.44 14.10
N LYS A 175 11.25 13.39 14.92
CA LYS A 175 12.63 13.12 14.47
C LYS A 175 12.91 11.60 14.31
N ASN A 176 12.11 10.72 14.92
CA ASN A 176 12.35 9.27 15.03
C ASN A 176 11.60 8.45 13.97
N VAL A 177 11.53 8.93 12.73
CA VAL A 177 10.73 8.30 11.66
C VAL A 177 11.16 6.86 11.39
N LEU A 178 12.47 6.61 11.30
CA LEU A 178 12.99 5.27 11.02
C LEU A 178 12.74 4.30 12.18
N MET A 179 12.81 4.78 13.42
CA MET A 179 12.44 4.02 14.61
C MET A 179 10.97 3.58 14.55
N ILE A 180 10.05 4.51 14.20
CA ILE A 180 8.63 4.22 14.03
C ILE A 180 8.41 3.19 12.92
N VAL A 181 9.11 3.33 11.79
CA VAL A 181 9.05 2.37 10.67
C VAL A 181 9.50 0.96 11.11
N GLY A 182 10.57 0.86 11.89
CA GLY A 182 11.02 -0.42 12.42
C GLY A 182 10.03 -1.04 13.41
N LEU A 183 9.58 -0.26 14.39
CA LEU A 183 8.68 -0.73 15.45
C LEU A 183 7.31 -1.17 14.92
N GLN A 184 6.72 -0.44 13.97
CA GLN A 184 5.43 -0.85 13.38
C GLN A 184 5.51 -2.16 12.60
N MET A 185 6.68 -2.49 12.02
CA MET A 185 6.91 -3.80 11.41
C MET A 185 6.99 -4.91 12.46
N ILE A 186 7.65 -4.65 13.58
CA ILE A 186 7.65 -5.62 14.71
C ILE A 186 6.22 -5.87 15.22
N VAL A 187 5.38 -4.84 15.32
CA VAL A 187 3.96 -5.03 15.66
C VAL A 187 3.26 -5.91 14.63
N GLY A 188 3.48 -5.67 13.33
CA GLY A 188 2.94 -6.53 12.26
C GLY A 188 3.40 -7.99 12.41
N CYS A 189 4.69 -8.21 12.70
CA CYS A 189 5.23 -9.54 12.96
C CYS A 189 4.56 -10.20 14.18
N ILE A 190 4.47 -9.51 15.31
CA ILE A 190 3.86 -10.03 16.54
C ILE A 190 2.42 -10.48 16.31
N ILE A 191 1.69 -9.76 15.46
CA ILE A 191 0.30 -10.11 15.14
C ILE A 191 0.24 -11.31 14.20
N LEU A 192 0.99 -11.29 13.09
CA LEU A 192 0.85 -12.31 12.03
C LEU A 192 1.55 -13.63 12.38
N PHE A 193 2.62 -13.60 13.13
CA PHE A 193 3.39 -14.79 13.45
C PHE A 193 2.57 -15.91 14.14
N PRO A 194 1.72 -15.65 15.16
CA PRO A 194 0.86 -16.68 15.74
C PRO A 194 -0.12 -17.27 14.72
N PHE A 195 -0.70 -16.42 13.83
CA PHE A 195 -1.61 -16.90 12.81
C PHE A 195 -0.90 -17.78 11.78
N SER A 196 0.33 -17.43 11.40
CA SER A 196 1.12 -18.26 10.49
C SER A 196 1.45 -19.63 11.08
N LEU A 197 1.71 -19.72 12.40
CA LEU A 197 1.97 -20.99 13.08
C LEU A 197 0.72 -21.89 13.18
N ILE A 198 -0.47 -21.28 13.30
CA ILE A 198 -1.72 -22.01 13.50
C ILE A 198 -2.34 -22.46 12.16
N PHE A 199 -2.28 -21.60 11.13
CA PHE A 199 -3.05 -21.78 9.89
C PHE A 199 -2.22 -22.14 8.66
N GLU A 200 -0.88 -22.09 8.74
CA GLU A 200 -0.02 -22.29 7.58
C GLU A 200 1.05 -23.37 7.84
N ASN A 201 1.44 -24.04 6.76
CA ASN A 201 2.65 -24.86 6.75
C ASN A 201 3.86 -23.98 6.46
N TRP A 202 4.97 -24.28 7.13
CA TRP A 202 6.23 -23.51 7.00
C TRP A 202 7.17 -24.10 5.95
N ASP A 203 6.56 -24.59 4.86
CA ASP A 203 7.33 -25.12 3.73
C ASP A 203 7.69 -24.01 2.76
N ILE A 204 8.93 -23.99 2.32
CA ILE A 204 9.47 -22.99 1.38
C ILE A 204 10.07 -23.73 0.20
N GLU A 205 9.61 -23.43 -1.00
CA GLU A 205 10.25 -23.85 -2.25
C GLU A 205 11.43 -22.91 -2.54
N TRP A 206 12.60 -23.32 -2.07
CA TRP A 206 13.82 -22.54 -2.22
C TRP A 206 14.24 -22.42 -3.68
N SER A 207 14.26 -21.20 -4.19
CA SER A 207 14.77 -20.85 -5.52
C SER A 207 15.51 -19.52 -5.47
N THR A 208 16.36 -19.26 -6.46
CA THR A 208 17.02 -17.96 -6.60
C THR A 208 15.98 -16.82 -6.72
N SER A 209 14.89 -17.07 -7.45
CA SER A 209 13.76 -16.12 -7.59
C SER A 209 13.13 -15.80 -6.24
N PHE A 210 12.87 -16.81 -5.40
CA PHE A 210 12.30 -16.62 -4.06
C PHE A 210 13.24 -15.77 -3.19
N ILE A 211 14.54 -16.12 -3.14
CA ILE A 211 15.53 -15.42 -2.32
C ILE A 211 15.64 -13.95 -2.74
N LEU A 212 15.76 -13.69 -4.06
CA LEU A 212 15.84 -12.33 -4.58
C LEU A 212 14.57 -11.54 -4.32
N ALA A 213 13.39 -12.14 -4.54
CA ALA A 213 12.12 -11.52 -4.25
C ALA A 213 11.95 -11.22 -2.75
N PHE A 214 12.39 -12.13 -1.88
CA PHE A 214 12.32 -11.94 -0.42
C PHE A 214 13.22 -10.79 0.05
N LEU A 215 14.48 -10.77 -0.38
CA LEU A 215 15.41 -9.69 -0.07
C LEU A 215 14.93 -8.36 -0.62
N TYR A 216 14.49 -8.34 -1.88
CA TYR A 216 13.93 -7.14 -2.50
C TYR A 216 12.71 -6.62 -1.72
N THR A 217 11.72 -7.49 -1.48
CA THR A 217 10.46 -7.10 -0.82
C THR A 217 10.71 -6.63 0.62
N THR A 218 11.72 -7.21 1.29
CA THR A 218 12.08 -6.87 2.67
C THR A 218 12.79 -5.52 2.74
N LEU A 219 13.77 -5.28 1.89
CA LEU A 219 14.64 -4.10 1.98
C LEU A 219 14.07 -2.91 1.19
N VAL A 220 13.60 -3.14 -0.04
CA VAL A 220 13.23 -2.04 -0.94
C VAL A 220 11.82 -1.54 -0.63
N PRO A 221 10.71 -2.23 -0.93
CA PRO A 221 9.39 -1.73 -0.56
C PRO A 221 9.13 -1.79 0.96
N GLY A 222 9.69 -2.78 1.65
CA GLY A 222 9.51 -2.95 3.09
C GLY A 222 10.12 -1.81 3.88
N LEU A 223 11.40 -1.60 3.82
CA LEU A 223 12.08 -0.60 4.63
C LEU A 223 12.19 0.75 3.92
N LEU A 224 12.82 0.79 2.73
CA LEU A 224 13.07 2.03 2.00
C LEU A 224 11.77 2.68 1.51
N GLY A 225 10.86 1.92 0.89
CA GLY A 225 9.58 2.42 0.38
C GLY A 225 8.71 2.98 1.50
N THR A 226 8.61 2.24 2.63
CA THR A 226 7.87 2.71 3.81
C THR A 226 8.50 3.98 4.39
N LEU A 227 9.83 4.07 4.45
CA LEU A 227 10.53 5.25 4.92
C LEU A 227 10.26 6.47 4.02
N ILE A 228 10.34 6.28 2.70
CA ILE A 228 10.01 7.35 1.72
C ILE A 228 8.55 7.79 1.90
N TRP A 229 7.61 6.84 2.08
CA TRP A 229 6.20 7.13 2.33
C TRP A 229 6.00 8.02 3.56
N PHE A 230 6.61 7.68 4.68
CA PHE A 230 6.49 8.48 5.91
C PHE A 230 7.07 9.89 5.73
N TYR A 231 8.23 10.02 5.09
CA TYR A 231 8.80 11.33 4.79
C TYR A 231 7.93 12.13 3.82
N LEU A 232 7.35 11.48 2.82
CA LEU A 232 6.44 12.11 1.87
C LEU A 232 5.17 12.61 2.57
N VAL A 233 4.51 11.76 3.37
CA VAL A 233 3.32 12.13 4.14
C VAL A 233 3.61 13.30 5.07
N ARG A 234 4.75 13.27 5.75
CA ARG A 234 5.18 14.36 6.64
C ARG A 234 5.42 15.66 5.88
N ARG A 235 5.95 15.59 4.65
CA ARG A 235 6.33 16.77 3.86
C ARG A 235 5.14 17.43 3.16
N VAL A 236 4.23 16.65 2.60
CA VAL A 236 3.14 17.16 1.75
C VAL A 236 1.74 16.93 2.33
N GLY A 237 1.66 16.22 3.45
CA GLY A 237 0.41 15.78 4.07
C GLY A 237 -0.15 14.49 3.45
N PRO A 238 -1.04 13.77 4.20
CA PRO A 238 -1.52 12.44 3.82
C PRO A 238 -2.31 12.45 2.50
N VAL A 239 -3.18 13.43 2.32
CA VAL A 239 -4.02 13.53 1.12
C VAL A 239 -3.18 13.74 -0.13
N ARG A 240 -2.19 14.63 -0.08
CA ARG A 240 -1.28 14.86 -1.22
C ARG A 240 -0.31 13.70 -1.44
N ALA A 241 0.14 13.03 -0.39
CA ALA A 241 0.97 11.84 -0.51
C ALA A 241 0.18 10.70 -1.15
N ALA A 242 -1.06 10.45 -0.72
CA ALA A 242 -1.92 9.42 -1.27
C ALA A 242 -2.16 9.60 -2.79
N THR A 243 -2.06 10.82 -3.31
CA THR A 243 -2.22 11.05 -4.76
C THR A 243 -1.20 10.33 -5.61
N PHE A 244 -0.01 10.02 -5.09
CA PHE A 244 0.99 9.27 -5.84
C PHE A 244 0.61 7.82 -6.10
N HIS A 245 -0.32 7.25 -5.33
CA HIS A 245 -0.87 5.93 -5.62
C HIS A 245 -1.65 5.86 -6.95
N PHE A 246 -2.02 7.00 -7.56
CA PHE A 246 -2.62 6.97 -8.89
C PHE A 246 -1.68 6.44 -9.99
N LEU A 247 -0.37 6.45 -9.74
CA LEU A 247 0.61 5.88 -10.64
C LEU A 247 0.73 4.34 -10.49
N ASN A 248 0.19 3.77 -9.39
CA ASN A 248 0.30 2.35 -9.12
C ASN A 248 -0.32 1.46 -10.21
N PRO A 249 -1.49 1.77 -10.82
CA PRO A 249 -2.05 0.94 -11.86
C PRO A 249 -1.09 0.81 -13.06
N PHE A 250 -0.50 1.93 -13.44
CA PHE A 250 0.44 1.96 -14.56
C PHE A 250 1.71 1.16 -14.25
N PHE A 251 2.41 1.50 -13.16
CA PHE A 251 3.64 0.80 -12.81
C PHE A 251 3.40 -0.65 -12.39
N GLY A 252 2.29 -0.94 -11.68
CA GLY A 252 1.97 -2.28 -11.20
C GLY A 252 1.71 -3.25 -12.36
N VAL A 253 0.89 -2.84 -13.32
CA VAL A 253 0.60 -3.63 -14.52
C VAL A 253 1.84 -3.78 -15.40
N LEU A 254 2.60 -2.70 -15.59
CA LEU A 254 3.82 -2.74 -16.40
C LEU A 254 4.88 -3.68 -15.79
N VAL A 255 5.15 -3.58 -14.50
CA VAL A 255 6.16 -4.42 -13.81
C VAL A 255 5.72 -5.89 -13.78
N ALA A 256 4.44 -6.16 -13.53
CA ALA A 256 3.88 -7.51 -13.53
C ALA A 256 3.97 -8.15 -14.92
N ALA A 257 3.64 -7.40 -15.97
CA ALA A 257 3.76 -7.87 -17.34
C ALA A 257 5.22 -8.17 -17.73
N LEU A 258 6.16 -7.31 -17.36
CA LEU A 258 7.57 -7.48 -17.71
C LEU A 258 8.28 -8.61 -16.94
N ILE A 259 7.94 -8.80 -15.67
CA ILE A 259 8.63 -9.76 -14.79
C ILE A 259 7.92 -11.10 -14.72
N LEU A 260 6.58 -11.09 -14.61
CA LEU A 260 5.75 -12.29 -14.45
C LEU A 260 5.11 -12.75 -15.76
N SER A 261 5.29 -11.99 -16.86
CA SER A 261 4.62 -12.23 -18.14
C SER A 261 3.10 -12.28 -18.01
N GLU A 262 2.53 -11.52 -17.08
CA GLU A 262 1.07 -11.40 -16.93
C GLU A 262 0.47 -10.80 -18.21
N PRO A 263 -0.65 -11.39 -18.72
CA PRO A 263 -1.27 -10.94 -19.96
C PRO A 263 -1.86 -9.53 -19.78
N LEU A 264 -1.54 -8.64 -20.71
CA LEU A 264 -2.14 -7.29 -20.78
C LEU A 264 -3.42 -7.36 -21.63
N SER A 265 -4.54 -7.04 -21.02
CA SER A 265 -5.82 -6.89 -21.70
C SER A 265 -5.99 -5.42 -22.17
N VAL A 266 -6.67 -5.24 -23.30
CA VAL A 266 -7.10 -3.89 -23.74
C VAL A 266 -8.01 -3.25 -22.66
N ARG A 267 -8.82 -4.05 -21.98
CA ARG A 267 -9.68 -3.57 -20.89
C ARG A 267 -8.88 -3.10 -19.68
N ASP A 268 -7.74 -3.73 -19.37
CA ASP A 268 -6.82 -3.25 -18.33
C ASP A 268 -6.33 -1.83 -18.66
N GLY A 269 -5.94 -1.60 -19.93
CA GLY A 269 -5.53 -0.28 -20.41
C GLY A 269 -6.64 0.78 -20.33
N ILE A 270 -7.85 0.44 -20.74
CA ILE A 270 -9.02 1.32 -20.64
C ILE A 270 -9.35 1.60 -19.17
N GLY A 271 -9.46 0.57 -18.35
CA GLY A 271 -9.78 0.72 -16.94
C GLY A 271 -8.76 1.53 -16.17
N VAL A 272 -7.46 1.29 -16.38
CA VAL A 272 -6.37 2.08 -15.79
C VAL A 272 -6.49 3.56 -16.18
N THR A 273 -6.78 3.84 -17.46
CA THR A 273 -6.96 5.23 -17.94
C THR A 273 -8.15 5.91 -17.23
N ILE A 274 -9.28 5.21 -17.10
CA ILE A 274 -10.47 5.72 -16.40
C ILE A 274 -10.18 5.95 -14.92
N ILE A 275 -9.48 5.02 -14.25
CA ILE A 275 -9.08 5.16 -12.84
C ILE A 275 -8.19 6.40 -12.67
N MET A 276 -7.16 6.55 -13.49
CA MET A 276 -6.26 7.69 -13.41
C MET A 276 -6.99 9.02 -13.63
N ALA A 277 -7.89 9.09 -14.62
CA ALA A 277 -8.73 10.27 -14.86
C ALA A 277 -9.65 10.56 -13.65
N GLY A 278 -10.28 9.54 -13.09
CA GLY A 278 -11.12 9.65 -11.89
C GLY A 278 -10.36 10.23 -10.69
N ILE A 279 -9.18 9.69 -10.40
CA ILE A 279 -8.33 10.19 -9.30
C ILE A 279 -7.90 11.63 -9.54
N LEU A 280 -7.53 12.00 -10.77
CA LEU A 280 -7.20 13.39 -11.13
C LEU A 280 -8.37 14.35 -10.89
N LEU A 281 -9.59 13.98 -11.29
CA LEU A 281 -10.80 14.80 -11.05
C LEU A 281 -11.06 15.02 -9.56
N VAL A 282 -10.93 13.98 -8.72
CA VAL A 282 -11.06 14.11 -7.25
C VAL A 282 -10.02 15.08 -6.71
N GLN A 283 -8.78 15.01 -7.16
CA GLN A 283 -7.71 15.91 -6.71
C GLN A 283 -7.93 17.36 -7.14
N MET A 284 -8.40 17.57 -8.38
CA MET A 284 -8.74 18.91 -8.89
C MET A 284 -9.87 19.55 -8.09
N SER A 285 -10.92 18.80 -7.79
CA SER A 285 -12.04 19.25 -6.94
C SER A 285 -11.56 19.70 -5.55
N ARG A 286 -10.71 18.92 -4.91
CA ARG A 286 -10.15 19.28 -3.59
C ARG A 286 -9.28 20.54 -3.63
N ARG A 287 -8.54 20.78 -4.71
CA ARG A 287 -7.76 22.02 -4.88
C ARG A 287 -8.65 23.24 -5.08
N GLN A 288 -9.75 23.10 -5.81
CA GLN A 288 -10.69 24.19 -6.04
C GLN A 288 -11.36 24.62 -4.73
N ILE A 289 -11.80 23.67 -3.90
CA ILE A 289 -12.42 23.96 -2.60
C ILE A 289 -11.42 24.60 -1.65
N ALA A 290 -10.19 24.09 -1.56
CA ALA A 290 -9.15 24.65 -0.70
C ALA A 290 -8.68 26.07 -1.11
N ASN A 291 -8.97 26.51 -2.34
CA ASN A 291 -8.66 27.86 -2.81
C ASN A 291 -9.86 28.81 -2.69
N SER A 292 -11.05 28.29 -2.35
CA SER A 292 -12.30 29.07 -2.20
C SER A 292 -12.66 29.38 -0.75
N ASP A 293 -12.06 28.65 0.20
CA ASP A 293 -12.11 28.90 1.65
C ASP A 293 -10.88 29.74 2.09
#